data_7ccc82ca12b7ea97e8445bf5fcf82afb
#
_entry.id   7ccc82ca12b7ea97e8445bf5fcf82afb
#
_cell.length_a   1.000
_cell.length_b   1.000
_cell.length_c   1.000
_cell.angle_alpha   90.00
_cell.angle_beta   90.00
_cell.angle_gamma   90.00
#
_symmetry.space_group_name_H-M   'P 1'
#
loop_
_entity.id
_entity.type
_entity.pdbx_description
1 polymer ?
#
loop_
_entity_poly.entity_id
_entity_poly.type
_entity_poly.pdbx_seq_one_letter_code
_entity_poly.pdbx_strand_id
1 'polypeptide(L)'
;MKLFDPYFSSKEIKDAVKVETFKFPNELTKFDCIIVTVDHKQFKIPKKKLEKYLKNCKFIIDHDGAWKNYNLKSIYHLTGDSGWI
;
A
#
# COMPACT_ATOMS: atom_id res chain seq x y z
N MET A 1 -1.43 -1.89 -13.32
CA MET A 1 -0.71 -1.84 -12.04
C MET A 1 0.12 -0.58 -11.95
N LYS A 2 0.13 0.05 -10.78
CA LYS A 2 0.96 1.23 -10.53
C LYS A 2 1.78 1.04 -9.27
N LEU A 3 2.91 1.72 -9.18
CA LEU A 3 3.87 1.54 -8.10
C LEU A 3 4.15 2.86 -7.40
N PHE A 4 4.28 2.82 -6.08
CA PHE A 4 4.77 3.93 -5.27
C PHE A 4 5.89 3.43 -4.37
N ASP A 5 6.96 4.21 -4.26
CA ASP A 5 8.07 3.90 -3.37
C ASP A 5 8.57 5.20 -2.74
N PRO A 6 8.59 5.29 -1.41
CA PRO A 6 9.01 6.52 -0.73
C PRO A 6 10.51 6.85 -0.91
N TYR A 7 11.32 5.89 -1.32
CA TYR A 7 12.76 6.07 -1.49
C TYR A 7 13.16 6.53 -2.88
N PHE A 8 12.25 6.44 -3.86
CA PHE A 8 12.57 6.74 -5.26
C PHE A 8 11.55 7.70 -5.84
N SER A 9 12.02 8.59 -6.72
CA SER A 9 11.12 9.49 -7.44
C SER A 9 10.31 8.72 -8.48
N SER A 10 9.20 9.32 -8.92
CA SER A 10 8.38 8.75 -9.99
C SER A 10 9.17 8.46 -11.25
N LYS A 11 10.09 9.37 -11.59
CA LYS A 11 10.94 9.19 -12.77
C LYS A 11 11.86 7.99 -12.61
N GLU A 12 12.49 7.84 -11.44
CA GLU A 12 13.37 6.73 -11.16
C GLU A 12 12.65 5.38 -11.27
N ILE A 13 11.46 5.30 -10.70
CA ILE A 13 10.66 4.08 -10.76
C ILE A 13 10.29 3.75 -12.21
N LYS A 14 9.80 4.72 -12.94
CA LYS A 14 9.38 4.53 -14.31
C LYS A 14 10.54 4.08 -15.19
N ASP A 15 11.71 4.67 -15.00
CA ASP A 15 12.90 4.33 -15.79
C ASP A 15 13.42 2.93 -15.47
N ALA A 16 13.37 2.54 -14.19
CA ALA A 16 13.92 1.28 -13.73
C ALA A 16 13.04 0.08 -14.06
N VAL A 17 11.73 0.18 -13.85
CA VAL A 17 10.83 -0.97 -13.94
C VAL A 17 9.74 -0.84 -15.00
N LYS A 18 9.69 0.28 -15.69
CA LYS A 18 8.73 0.53 -16.78
C LYS A 18 7.27 0.42 -16.32
N VAL A 19 6.99 0.76 -15.07
CA VAL A 19 5.65 0.75 -14.48
C VAL A 19 5.25 2.17 -14.13
N GLU A 20 3.99 2.50 -14.34
CA GLU A 20 3.49 3.81 -13.95
C GLU A 20 3.46 3.95 -12.44
N THR A 21 3.61 5.20 -11.96
CA THR A 21 3.56 5.50 -10.55
C THR A 21 2.25 6.19 -10.20
N PHE A 22 1.96 6.28 -8.90
CA PHE A 22 0.79 7.01 -8.42
C PHE A 22 1.18 7.88 -7.23
N LYS A 23 0.31 8.82 -6.88
CA LYS A 23 0.52 9.71 -5.73
C LYS A 23 -0.05 9.09 -4.48
N PHE A 24 0.79 8.86 -3.49
CA PHE A 24 0.39 8.34 -2.20
C PHE A 24 0.17 9.50 -1.22
N PRO A 25 -0.91 9.51 -0.43
CA PRO A 25 -1.97 8.51 -0.40
C PRO A 25 -3.19 8.84 -1.29
N ASN A 26 -3.16 9.98 -1.96
CA ASN A 26 -4.34 10.55 -2.61
C ASN A 26 -4.95 9.63 -3.67
N GLU A 27 -4.13 8.96 -4.45
CA GLU A 27 -4.61 8.12 -5.53
C GLU A 27 -4.95 6.69 -5.10
N LEU A 28 -4.82 6.37 -3.81
CA LEU A 28 -5.23 5.05 -3.31
C LEU A 28 -6.71 4.76 -3.59
N THR A 29 -7.54 5.79 -3.67
CA THR A 29 -8.97 5.62 -3.96
C THR A 29 -9.25 5.01 -5.32
N LYS A 30 -8.27 4.98 -6.20
CA LYS A 30 -8.43 4.45 -7.57
C LYS A 30 -8.23 2.94 -7.64
N PHE A 31 -7.82 2.30 -6.55
CA PHE A 31 -7.46 0.88 -6.57
C PHE A 31 -8.42 0.05 -5.74
N ASP A 32 -8.70 -1.15 -6.22
CA ASP A 32 -9.49 -2.13 -5.47
C ASP A 32 -8.62 -3.19 -4.79
N CYS A 33 -7.34 -3.25 -5.12
CA CYS A 33 -6.38 -4.15 -4.47
C CYS A 33 -5.07 -3.41 -4.26
N ILE A 34 -4.52 -3.50 -3.06
CA ILE A 34 -3.27 -2.83 -2.68
C ILE A 34 -2.33 -3.86 -2.08
N ILE A 35 -1.10 -3.85 -2.55
CA ILE A 35 -0.03 -4.70 -2.03
C ILE A 35 1.02 -3.80 -1.38
N VAL A 36 1.26 -4.01 -0.08
CA VAL A 36 2.28 -3.28 0.67
C VAL A 36 3.45 -4.22 0.91
N THR A 37 4.59 -3.90 0.31
CA THR A 37 5.73 -4.81 0.35
C THR A 37 6.74 -4.49 1.46
N VAL A 38 6.72 -3.27 1.99
CA VAL A 38 7.64 -2.85 3.05
C VAL A 38 6.89 -2.06 4.12
N ASP A 39 7.43 -2.06 5.33
CA ASP A 39 6.92 -1.24 6.42
C ASP A 39 7.71 0.07 6.46
N HIS A 40 7.09 1.16 6.03
CA HIS A 40 7.70 2.47 6.01
C HIS A 40 6.84 3.46 6.77
N LYS A 41 7.48 4.35 7.53
CA LYS A 41 6.74 5.31 8.36
C LYS A 41 5.78 6.21 7.55
N GLN A 42 6.07 6.45 6.29
CA GLN A 42 5.19 7.24 5.42
C GLN A 42 3.83 6.57 5.21
N PHE A 43 3.74 5.26 5.38
CA PHE A 43 2.48 4.53 5.29
C PHE A 43 1.65 4.59 6.57
N LYS A 44 2.23 5.07 7.66
CA LYS A 44 1.58 5.11 8.99
C LYS A 44 0.74 6.37 9.15
N ILE A 45 -0.19 6.60 8.25
CA ILE A 45 -1.12 7.72 8.38
C ILE A 45 -2.25 7.37 9.34
N PRO A 46 -2.94 8.36 9.93
CA PRO A 46 -4.02 8.07 10.88
C PRO A 46 -5.09 7.17 10.27
N LYS A 47 -5.62 6.25 11.07
CA LYS A 47 -6.60 5.26 10.61
C LYS A 47 -7.78 5.89 9.88
N LYS A 48 -8.34 6.97 10.40
CA LYS A 48 -9.49 7.63 9.77
C LYS A 48 -9.18 8.12 8.38
N LYS A 49 -7.98 8.70 8.20
CA LYS A 49 -7.54 9.16 6.88
C LYS A 49 -7.28 7.98 5.95
N LEU A 50 -6.63 6.95 6.45
CA LEU A 50 -6.34 5.76 5.65
C LEU A 50 -7.62 5.11 5.16
N GLU A 51 -8.61 4.93 6.03
CA GLU A 51 -9.88 4.35 5.65
C GLU A 51 -10.59 5.17 4.57
N LYS A 52 -10.47 6.48 4.63
CA LYS A 52 -11.04 7.36 3.61
C LYS A 52 -10.40 7.12 2.24
N TYR A 53 -9.08 6.97 2.21
CA TYR A 53 -8.37 6.69 0.96
C TYR A 53 -8.60 5.28 0.46
N LEU A 54 -8.93 4.34 1.35
CA LEU A 54 -9.15 2.93 1.01
C LEU A 54 -10.61 2.58 0.79
N LYS A 55 -11.49 3.57 0.68
CA LYS A 55 -12.93 3.32 0.59
C LYS A 55 -13.35 2.39 -0.54
N ASN A 56 -12.58 2.35 -1.62
CA ASN A 56 -12.86 1.50 -2.78
C ASN A 56 -12.00 0.23 -2.80
N CYS A 57 -11.12 0.09 -1.83
CA CYS A 57 -10.20 -1.04 -1.79
C CYS A 57 -10.90 -2.26 -1.19
N LYS A 58 -10.86 -3.37 -1.89
CA LYS A 58 -11.47 -4.64 -1.44
C LYS A 58 -10.46 -5.54 -0.75
N PHE A 59 -9.22 -5.55 -1.24
CA PHE A 59 -8.18 -6.45 -0.75
C PHE A 59 -6.91 -5.70 -0.43
N ILE A 60 -6.27 -6.06 0.68
CA ILE A 60 -4.96 -5.55 1.06
C ILE A 60 -4.06 -6.74 1.34
N ILE A 61 -2.92 -6.79 0.68
CA ILE A 61 -1.87 -7.75 0.97
C ILE A 61 -0.71 -6.99 1.56
N ASP A 62 -0.38 -7.25 2.82
CA ASP A 62 0.63 -6.51 3.56
C ASP A 62 1.74 -7.46 3.95
N HIS A 63 2.88 -7.32 3.30
CA HIS A 63 4.00 -8.25 3.50
C HIS A 63 4.67 -8.06 4.86
N ASP A 64 4.99 -6.83 5.22
CA ASP A 64 5.74 -6.54 6.44
C ASP A 64 4.88 -6.07 7.60
N GLY A 65 3.57 -6.01 7.43
CA GLY A 65 2.66 -5.63 8.50
C GLY A 65 2.57 -4.14 8.76
N ALA A 66 2.76 -3.31 7.73
CA ALA A 66 2.69 -1.86 7.88
C ALA A 66 1.36 -1.41 8.51
N TRP A 67 0.27 -2.09 8.18
CA TRP A 67 -1.06 -1.77 8.69
C TRP A 67 -1.68 -2.87 9.54
N LYS A 68 -0.88 -3.76 10.11
CA LYS A 68 -1.41 -4.92 10.84
C LYS A 68 -2.28 -4.57 12.04
N ASN A 69 -2.07 -3.41 12.65
CA ASN A 69 -2.81 -3.00 13.83
C ASN A 69 -3.95 -2.02 13.52
N TYR A 70 -4.23 -1.76 12.26
CA TYR A 70 -5.22 -0.76 11.88
C TYR A 70 -6.66 -1.25 11.88
N ASN A 71 -6.88 -2.56 11.81
CA ASN A 71 -8.22 -3.15 11.78
C ASN A 71 -9.08 -2.54 10.68
N LEU A 72 -8.58 -2.62 9.45
CA LEU A 72 -9.22 -2.01 8.29
C LEU A 72 -10.43 -2.82 7.82
N LYS A 73 -11.37 -2.14 7.15
CA LYS A 73 -12.58 -2.79 6.64
C LYS A 73 -12.31 -3.69 5.43
N SER A 74 -11.28 -3.41 4.68
CA SER A 74 -10.88 -4.24 3.54
C SER A 74 -10.47 -5.64 4.01
N ILE A 75 -10.56 -6.62 3.12
CA ILE A 75 -10.02 -7.95 3.41
C ILE A 75 -8.50 -7.82 3.46
N TYR A 76 -7.93 -8.11 4.62
CA TYR A 76 -6.53 -7.86 4.91
C TYR A 76 -5.77 -9.16 5.12
N HIS A 77 -4.67 -9.34 4.40
CA HIS A 77 -3.78 -10.49 4.54
C HIS A 77 -2.38 -10.02 4.93
N LEU A 78 -1.92 -10.48 6.08
CA LEU A 78 -0.54 -10.29 6.52
C LEU A 78 0.26 -11.50 6.08
N THR A 79 1.25 -11.32 5.22
CA THR A 79 1.98 -12.45 4.64
C THR A 79 3.39 -12.64 5.19
N GLY A 80 4.05 -11.58 5.63
CA GLY A 80 5.44 -11.68 6.02
C GLY A 80 5.71 -12.32 7.37
N ASP A 81 4.79 -12.16 8.32
CA ASP A 81 4.99 -12.60 9.70
C ASP A 81 4.73 -14.07 9.92
N SER A 82 3.73 -14.61 9.28
CA SER A 82 3.35 -15.97 9.56
C SER A 82 3.88 -16.92 8.54
N GLY A 83 4.73 -16.46 7.75
CA GLY A 83 5.32 -17.30 6.77
C GLY A 83 4.25 -18.08 6.06
N TRP A 84 3.94 -17.70 4.98
CA TRP A 84 3.30 -18.61 4.12
C TRP A 84 4.32 -19.53 3.52
N ILE A 85 5.19 -19.74 4.27
CA ILE A 85 6.18 -20.71 3.98
C ILE A 85 5.66 -22.08 4.35
#